data_3df8e8094808791ebac15c73bb2bacdb
#
_entry.id   3df8e8094808791ebac15c73bb2bacdb
#
_cell.length_a   1.000
_cell.length_b   1.000
_cell.length_c   1.000
_cell.angle_alpha   90.00
_cell.angle_beta   90.00
_cell.angle_gamma   90.00
#
_symmetry.space_group_name_H-M   'P 1'
#
loop_
_entity.id
_entity.type
_entity.pdbx_description
1 polymer ?
#
loop_
_entity_poly.entity_id
_entity_poly.type
_entity_poly.pdbx_seq_one_letter_code
_entity_poly.pdbx_strand_id
1 'polypeptide(L)'
;PMPFQIKLNGQLSDEWCVGDQITCTYENTYYDQENERVEADVLTVQASDWQPEPFVAYKPVIYLYPEKETDVSVELTLDGRLTCAYPKYSNGWVVTAAPDGTLTDKNGQTYNYLYWEGETYAKYDMSKGFCVKGKDTAAFLEGALEQLGLTRREANEFIVYWLPHMEQNPYSIISFQTDAYTNAAELKVSPEPDTLIRVFMAW
;
A
#
# COMPACT_ATOMS: atom_id res chain seq x y z
N PRO A 1 0.39 11.27 15.93
CA PRO A 1 1.15 12.46 16.21
C PRO A 1 0.32 13.67 15.81
N MET A 2 0.18 14.66 16.71
CA MET A 2 -0.45 15.92 16.34
C MET A 2 0.37 16.56 15.21
N PRO A 3 -0.26 17.23 14.23
CA PRO A 3 0.47 17.92 13.19
C PRO A 3 1.38 18.96 13.84
N PHE A 4 2.66 18.79 13.65
CA PHE A 4 3.65 19.71 14.15
C PHE A 4 3.73 20.88 13.16
N GLN A 5 3.46 22.08 13.63
CA GLN A 5 3.57 23.29 12.82
C GLN A 5 4.93 23.93 13.04
N ILE A 6 5.61 24.27 11.96
CA ILE A 6 6.83 25.06 11.98
C ILE A 6 6.53 26.37 11.28
N LYS A 7 6.77 27.50 11.96
CA LYS A 7 6.81 28.81 11.31
C LYS A 7 8.25 29.12 10.95
N LEU A 8 8.48 29.36 9.70
CA LEU A 8 9.78 29.79 9.18
C LEU A 8 9.85 31.32 9.19
N ASN A 9 10.77 31.89 9.98
CA ASN A 9 11.04 33.31 10.02
C ASN A 9 12.16 33.60 9.01
N GLY A 10 11.83 34.15 7.86
CA GLY A 10 12.76 34.46 6.77
C GLY A 10 12.04 34.75 5.48
N GLN A 11 12.74 35.16 4.46
CA GLN A 11 12.16 35.37 3.14
C GLN A 11 12.07 34.03 2.41
N LEU A 12 10.87 33.48 2.33
CA LEU A 12 10.56 32.44 1.37
C LEU A 12 10.41 33.12 -0.01
N SER A 13 10.99 32.55 -1.05
CA SER A 13 10.78 33.01 -2.42
C SER A 13 9.31 32.84 -2.81
N ASP A 14 8.76 33.78 -3.57
CA ASP A 14 7.42 33.69 -4.15
C ASP A 14 7.31 32.55 -5.20
N GLU A 15 8.41 31.85 -5.46
CA GLU A 15 8.47 30.69 -6.36
C GLU A 15 7.94 29.40 -5.76
N TRP A 16 7.76 29.33 -4.41
CA TRP A 16 7.34 28.12 -3.72
C TRP A 16 5.82 28.03 -3.59
N CYS A 17 5.28 26.88 -3.95
CA CYS A 17 3.84 26.57 -3.85
C CYS A 17 3.56 25.54 -2.76
N VAL A 18 2.30 25.50 -2.30
CA VAL A 18 1.85 24.45 -1.38
C VAL A 18 2.01 23.08 -2.05
N GLY A 19 2.81 22.23 -1.43
CA GLY A 19 3.14 20.90 -1.95
C GLY A 19 4.58 20.76 -2.41
N ASP A 20 5.30 21.88 -2.60
CA ASP A 20 6.73 21.83 -2.89
C ASP A 20 7.53 21.33 -1.70
N GLN A 21 8.58 20.59 -1.99
CA GLN A 21 9.51 20.12 -0.98
C GLN A 21 10.74 21.00 -0.98
N ILE A 22 11.06 21.53 0.19
CA ILE A 22 12.18 22.45 0.37
C ILE A 22 13.09 21.97 1.49
N THR A 23 14.38 22.25 1.35
CA THR A 23 15.37 22.14 2.41
C THR A 23 15.67 23.50 2.97
N CYS A 24 15.49 23.67 4.28
CA CYS A 24 15.82 24.91 4.99
C CYS A 24 17.02 24.68 5.90
N THR A 25 18.00 25.58 5.87
CA THR A 25 18.97 25.74 6.97
C THR A 25 18.48 26.81 7.92
N TYR A 26 18.68 26.62 9.22
CA TYR A 26 18.23 27.56 10.23
C TYR A 26 19.31 27.73 11.31
N GLU A 27 19.27 28.88 11.99
CA GLU A 27 20.22 29.20 13.06
C GLU A 27 19.66 28.91 14.44
N ASN A 28 18.41 29.30 14.68
CA ASN A 28 17.75 29.17 15.97
C ASN A 28 16.35 28.55 15.81
N THR A 29 15.88 27.88 16.86
CA THR A 29 14.50 27.42 16.98
C THR A 29 13.93 27.87 18.32
N TYR A 30 12.68 28.30 18.30
CA TYR A 30 11.93 28.74 19.48
C TYR A 30 10.59 28.01 19.54
N TYR A 31 10.13 27.68 20.74
CA TYR A 31 8.78 27.18 20.92
C TYR A 31 7.84 28.31 21.27
N ASP A 32 6.90 28.61 20.38
CA ASP A 32 5.82 29.56 20.60
C ASP A 32 4.68 28.87 21.37
N GLN A 33 4.57 29.13 22.67
CA GLN A 33 3.56 28.52 23.55
C GLN A 33 2.13 29.00 23.26
N GLU A 34 1.95 30.22 22.72
CA GLU A 34 0.62 30.76 22.42
C GLU A 34 0.00 30.09 21.20
N ASN A 35 0.82 29.77 20.21
CA ASN A 35 0.39 29.17 18.95
C ASN A 35 0.73 27.67 18.84
N GLU A 36 1.28 27.09 19.91
CA GLU A 36 1.65 25.67 20.00
C GLU A 36 2.51 25.19 18.79
N ARG A 37 3.47 26.02 18.35
CA ARG A 37 4.33 25.75 17.20
C ARG A 37 5.79 26.03 17.48
N VAL A 38 6.68 25.47 16.65
CA VAL A 38 8.10 25.84 16.63
C VAL A 38 8.30 26.94 15.59
N GLU A 39 9.02 27.99 15.95
CA GLU A 39 9.53 29.00 15.03
C GLU A 39 11.02 28.75 14.77
N ALA A 40 11.45 28.94 13.53
CA ALA A 40 12.84 28.77 13.12
C ALA A 40 13.31 29.99 12.30
N ASP A 41 14.48 30.52 12.64
CA ASP A 41 15.13 31.58 11.89
C ASP A 41 15.86 30.98 10.69
N VAL A 42 15.26 31.12 9.52
CA VAL A 42 15.75 30.51 8.28
C VAL A 42 16.87 31.31 7.67
N LEU A 43 18.00 30.66 7.42
CA LEU A 43 19.17 31.24 6.73
C LEU A 43 19.09 31.03 5.21
N THR A 44 18.73 29.82 4.81
CA THR A 44 18.59 29.49 3.37
C THR A 44 17.41 28.58 3.13
N VAL A 45 16.80 28.72 1.96
CA VAL A 45 15.77 27.83 1.43
C VAL A 45 16.17 27.42 0.02
N GLN A 46 16.12 26.14 -0.27
CA GLN A 46 16.38 25.61 -1.60
C GLN A 46 15.42 24.47 -1.93
N ALA A 47 15.25 24.15 -3.21
CA ALA A 47 14.52 22.95 -3.59
C ALA A 47 15.16 21.74 -2.93
N SER A 48 14.33 20.86 -2.36
CA SER A 48 14.84 19.66 -1.74
C SER A 48 15.16 18.62 -2.81
N ASP A 49 16.31 18.00 -2.73
CA ASP A 49 16.66 16.79 -3.45
C ASP A 49 16.17 15.53 -2.74
N TRP A 50 15.49 15.71 -1.60
CA TRP A 50 14.89 14.62 -0.85
C TRP A 50 13.85 13.91 -1.73
N GLN A 51 13.97 12.60 -1.81
CA GLN A 51 12.97 11.75 -2.42
C GLN A 51 12.20 11.05 -1.29
N PRO A 52 10.87 10.94 -1.40
CA PRO A 52 10.11 10.18 -0.42
C PRO A 52 10.62 8.74 -0.39
N GLU A 53 10.75 8.17 0.81
CA GLU A 53 11.01 6.75 0.93
C GLU A 53 9.88 5.98 0.25
N PRO A 54 10.22 4.97 -0.56
CA PRO A 54 9.20 4.17 -1.21
C PRO A 54 8.37 3.43 -0.17
N PHE A 55 7.08 3.35 -0.41
CA PHE A 55 6.20 2.51 0.39
C PHE A 55 6.35 1.05 -0.04
N VAL A 56 6.53 0.15 0.91
CA VAL A 56 6.64 -1.28 0.60
C VAL A 56 5.27 -1.93 0.64
N ALA A 57 4.84 -2.48 -0.50
CA ALA A 57 3.66 -3.33 -0.57
C ALA A 57 4.03 -4.74 -0.15
N TYR A 58 3.56 -5.16 1.01
CA TYR A 58 3.75 -6.50 1.54
C TYR A 58 2.56 -7.40 1.21
N LYS A 59 2.87 -8.65 0.82
CA LYS A 59 1.88 -9.71 0.65
C LYS A 59 0.75 -9.44 -0.36
N PRO A 60 0.92 -8.70 -1.46
CA PRO A 60 -0.05 -8.76 -2.53
C PRO A 60 -0.10 -10.16 -3.13
N VAL A 61 -1.31 -10.70 -3.26
CA VAL A 61 -1.57 -12.00 -3.87
C VAL A 61 -2.67 -11.86 -4.92
N ILE A 62 -2.62 -12.73 -5.95
CA ILE A 62 -3.57 -12.73 -7.06
C ILE A 62 -4.16 -14.14 -7.14
N TYR A 63 -5.44 -14.25 -6.84
CA TYR A 63 -6.21 -15.48 -7.03
C TYR A 63 -6.90 -15.43 -8.38
N LEU A 64 -7.04 -16.57 -9.04
CA LEU A 64 -7.70 -16.71 -10.35
C LEU A 64 -8.75 -17.83 -10.24
N TYR A 65 -10.01 -17.52 -10.53
CA TYR A 65 -11.14 -18.45 -10.44
C TYR A 65 -11.95 -18.44 -11.74
N PRO A 66 -11.46 -19.04 -12.82
CA PRO A 66 -12.23 -19.15 -14.05
C PRO A 66 -13.38 -20.16 -13.90
N GLU A 67 -14.46 -20.02 -14.69
CA GLU A 67 -15.57 -20.99 -14.71
C GLU A 67 -15.15 -22.40 -15.18
N LYS A 68 -14.11 -22.46 -15.99
CA LYS A 68 -13.50 -23.70 -16.49
C LYS A 68 -11.99 -23.54 -16.55
N GLU A 69 -11.27 -24.66 -16.57
CA GLU A 69 -9.82 -24.64 -16.73
C GLU A 69 -9.42 -23.75 -17.92
N THR A 70 -8.59 -22.75 -17.65
CA THR A 70 -8.27 -21.69 -18.60
C THR A 70 -6.80 -21.29 -18.48
N ASP A 71 -6.13 -21.16 -19.62
CA ASP A 71 -4.79 -20.55 -19.65
C ASP A 71 -4.91 -19.04 -19.46
N VAL A 72 -4.23 -18.53 -18.46
CA VAL A 72 -4.28 -17.11 -18.05
C VAL A 72 -2.88 -16.52 -18.07
N SER A 73 -2.74 -15.34 -18.67
CA SER A 73 -1.56 -14.50 -18.50
C SER A 73 -1.86 -13.30 -17.59
N VAL A 74 -0.93 -12.98 -16.70
CA VAL A 74 -1.03 -11.83 -15.80
C VAL A 74 0.24 -10.99 -15.93
N GLU A 75 0.08 -9.74 -16.37
CA GLU A 75 1.15 -8.75 -16.41
C GLU A 75 0.93 -7.74 -15.28
N LEU A 76 2.00 -7.40 -14.56
CA LEU A 76 2.02 -6.40 -13.50
C LEU A 76 2.88 -5.21 -13.96
N THR A 77 2.27 -4.03 -14.01
CA THR A 77 2.96 -2.77 -14.17
C THR A 77 2.98 -2.06 -12.81
N LEU A 78 4.16 -1.80 -12.27
CA LEU A 78 4.33 -1.21 -10.95
C LEU A 78 4.95 0.18 -11.09
N ASP A 79 4.31 1.19 -10.47
CA ASP A 79 4.94 2.49 -10.26
C ASP A 79 5.95 2.35 -9.12
N GLY A 80 7.13 1.86 -9.49
CA GLY A 80 8.16 1.50 -8.52
C GLY A 80 9.01 0.31 -8.96
N ARG A 81 9.39 -0.53 -8.00
CA ARG A 81 10.30 -1.66 -8.21
C ARG A 81 9.76 -2.95 -7.58
N LEU A 82 9.63 -4.00 -8.38
CA LEU A 82 9.33 -5.34 -7.89
C LEU A 82 10.54 -5.89 -7.10
N THR A 83 10.32 -6.31 -5.86
CA THR A 83 11.37 -6.83 -4.98
C THR A 83 11.33 -8.34 -4.83
N CYS A 84 10.14 -8.94 -4.87
CA CYS A 84 9.94 -10.38 -4.78
C CYS A 84 8.74 -10.82 -5.61
N ALA A 85 8.79 -12.04 -6.15
CA ALA A 85 7.65 -12.68 -6.81
C ALA A 85 7.74 -14.20 -6.74
N TYR A 86 6.58 -14.86 -6.54
CA TYR A 86 6.48 -16.31 -6.56
C TYR A 86 5.12 -16.78 -7.12
N PRO A 87 5.08 -17.63 -8.16
CA PRO A 87 6.24 -18.09 -8.98
C PRO A 87 7.07 -16.92 -9.51
N LYS A 88 8.28 -17.19 -9.95
CA LYS A 88 9.19 -16.16 -10.47
C LYS A 88 8.52 -15.35 -11.58
N TYR A 89 8.49 -14.04 -11.46
CA TYR A 89 8.01 -13.11 -12.47
C TYR A 89 9.05 -12.95 -13.60
N SER A 90 8.61 -13.09 -14.86
CA SER A 90 9.46 -12.89 -16.03
C SER A 90 8.63 -12.23 -17.14
N ASN A 91 8.46 -10.91 -17.06
CA ASN A 91 7.58 -10.13 -17.95
C ASN A 91 6.11 -10.58 -17.94
N GLY A 92 5.66 -11.21 -16.86
CA GLY A 92 4.34 -11.76 -16.65
C GLY A 92 4.38 -13.17 -16.10
N TRP A 93 3.24 -13.62 -15.58
CA TRP A 93 2.98 -15.01 -15.26
C TRP A 93 2.09 -15.62 -16.36
N VAL A 94 2.34 -16.87 -16.69
CA VAL A 94 1.48 -17.68 -17.57
C VAL A 94 1.20 -18.97 -16.83
N VAL A 95 -0.07 -19.22 -16.54
CA VAL A 95 -0.54 -20.38 -15.78
C VAL A 95 -1.84 -20.91 -16.34
N THR A 96 -2.09 -22.19 -16.15
CA THR A 96 -3.41 -22.78 -16.33
C THR A 96 -4.13 -22.67 -15.00
N ALA A 97 -5.23 -21.92 -14.93
CA ALA A 97 -6.05 -21.74 -13.73
C ALA A 97 -7.25 -22.69 -13.76
N ALA A 98 -7.48 -23.39 -12.65
CA ALA A 98 -8.65 -24.25 -12.46
C ALA A 98 -9.75 -23.50 -11.68
N PRO A 99 -11.03 -23.94 -11.78
CA PRO A 99 -12.14 -23.28 -11.08
C PRO A 99 -12.02 -23.26 -9.55
N ASP A 100 -11.25 -24.17 -8.96
CA ASP A 100 -10.98 -24.21 -7.52
C ASP A 100 -9.87 -23.24 -7.07
N GLY A 101 -9.29 -22.49 -8.02
CA GLY A 101 -8.20 -21.55 -7.79
C GLY A 101 -6.80 -22.15 -7.86
N THR A 102 -6.67 -23.44 -8.16
CA THR A 102 -5.36 -24.07 -8.41
C THR A 102 -4.74 -23.52 -9.68
N LEU A 103 -3.52 -23.03 -9.60
CA LEU A 103 -2.74 -22.54 -10.73
C LEU A 103 -1.64 -23.53 -11.06
N THR A 104 -1.49 -23.89 -12.33
CA THR A 104 -0.45 -24.81 -12.77
C THR A 104 0.46 -24.12 -13.80
N ASP A 105 1.76 -24.14 -13.57
CA ASP A 105 2.72 -23.60 -14.53
C ASP A 105 3.06 -24.61 -15.65
N LYS A 106 3.81 -24.18 -16.65
CA LYS A 106 4.25 -25.01 -17.78
C LYS A 106 5.08 -26.26 -17.42
N ASN A 107 5.58 -26.31 -16.17
CA ASN A 107 6.36 -27.45 -15.67
C ASN A 107 5.52 -28.41 -14.83
N GLY A 108 4.20 -28.13 -14.68
CA GLY A 108 3.28 -28.91 -13.86
C GLY A 108 3.37 -28.62 -12.37
N GLN A 109 4.05 -27.53 -11.96
CA GLN A 109 4.06 -27.09 -10.56
C GLN A 109 2.76 -26.35 -10.25
N THR A 110 2.19 -26.59 -9.07
CA THR A 110 0.93 -26.01 -8.65
C THR A 110 1.13 -24.93 -7.58
N TYR A 111 0.25 -23.90 -7.63
CA TYR A 111 0.26 -22.75 -6.73
C TYR A 111 -1.18 -22.40 -6.35
N ASN A 112 -1.35 -21.80 -5.14
CA ASN A 112 -2.65 -21.31 -4.69
C ASN A 112 -2.95 -19.89 -5.20
N TYR A 113 -1.91 -19.11 -5.53
CA TYR A 113 -1.98 -17.73 -6.00
C TYR A 113 -0.66 -17.32 -6.63
N LEU A 114 -0.67 -16.19 -7.33
CA LEU A 114 0.55 -15.49 -7.72
C LEU A 114 0.86 -14.44 -6.63
N TYR A 115 2.08 -14.43 -6.17
CA TYR A 115 2.55 -13.56 -5.08
C TYR A 115 3.59 -12.57 -5.59
N TRP A 116 3.56 -11.36 -5.05
CA TRP A 116 4.61 -10.38 -5.28
C TRP A 116 4.78 -9.45 -4.08
N GLU A 117 5.93 -8.78 -4.03
CA GLU A 117 6.22 -7.62 -3.18
C GLU A 117 6.96 -6.57 -4.00
N GLY A 118 6.80 -5.33 -3.63
CA GLY A 118 7.42 -4.23 -4.35
C GLY A 118 7.46 -2.93 -3.57
N GLU A 119 8.38 -2.07 -3.96
CA GLU A 119 8.46 -0.70 -3.51
C GLU A 119 7.66 0.18 -4.47
N THR A 120 6.80 1.05 -3.94
CA THR A 120 5.99 2.00 -4.73
C THR A 120 6.09 3.40 -4.17
N TYR A 121 5.82 4.41 -5.00
CA TYR A 121 5.71 5.80 -4.57
C TYR A 121 4.25 6.23 -4.40
N ALA A 122 3.33 5.28 -4.31
CA ALA A 122 1.92 5.55 -4.06
C ALA A 122 1.71 6.33 -2.77
N LYS A 123 0.82 7.32 -2.80
CA LYS A 123 0.43 8.09 -1.63
C LYS A 123 -0.90 7.57 -1.10
N TYR A 124 -0.93 7.20 0.18
CA TYR A 124 -2.12 6.70 0.85
C TYR A 124 -2.70 7.75 1.79
N ASP A 125 -4.00 8.00 1.69
CA ASP A 125 -4.72 8.94 2.56
C ASP A 125 -5.10 8.28 3.88
N MET A 126 -4.27 8.47 4.91
CA MET A 126 -4.52 7.97 6.27
C MET A 126 -5.40 8.90 7.12
N SER A 127 -5.95 9.99 6.55
CA SER A 127 -6.91 10.86 7.24
C SER A 127 -8.29 10.21 7.41
N LYS A 128 -8.55 9.16 6.65
CA LYS A 128 -9.80 8.38 6.67
C LYS A 128 -9.48 6.92 6.97
N GLY A 129 -10.31 6.31 7.80
CA GLY A 129 -10.13 4.91 8.16
C GLY A 129 -10.85 4.56 9.45
N PHE A 130 -10.53 3.40 9.97
CA PHE A 130 -11.11 2.83 11.17
C PHE A 130 -10.06 2.80 12.28
N CYS A 131 -10.39 3.33 13.45
CA CYS A 131 -9.55 3.21 14.63
C CYS A 131 -9.94 1.92 15.37
N VAL A 132 -9.12 0.91 15.28
CA VAL A 132 -9.40 -0.44 15.79
C VAL A 132 -8.47 -0.77 16.95
N LYS A 133 -8.99 -1.30 18.05
CA LYS A 133 -8.16 -1.83 19.14
C LYS A 133 -7.47 -3.10 18.67
N GLY A 134 -6.21 -3.29 19.05
CA GLY A 134 -5.46 -4.48 18.65
C GLY A 134 -6.20 -5.78 18.93
N LYS A 135 -6.75 -5.98 20.13
CA LYS A 135 -7.52 -7.16 20.52
C LYS A 135 -8.78 -7.42 19.66
N ASP A 136 -9.32 -6.39 19.00
CA ASP A 136 -10.53 -6.47 18.19
C ASP A 136 -10.20 -6.58 16.68
N THR A 137 -8.90 -6.58 16.32
CA THR A 137 -8.43 -6.56 14.92
C THR A 137 -8.92 -7.77 14.13
N ALA A 138 -8.87 -8.98 14.70
CA ALA A 138 -9.32 -10.19 13.99
C ALA A 138 -10.80 -10.09 13.59
N ALA A 139 -11.69 -9.74 14.52
CA ALA A 139 -13.12 -9.62 14.26
C ALA A 139 -13.43 -8.48 13.27
N PHE A 140 -12.71 -7.37 13.40
CA PHE A 140 -12.84 -6.26 12.44
C PHE A 140 -12.45 -6.69 11.03
N LEU A 141 -11.30 -7.34 10.86
CA LEU A 141 -10.84 -7.79 9.54
C LEU A 141 -11.76 -8.85 8.94
N GLU A 142 -12.29 -9.78 9.72
CA GLU A 142 -13.29 -10.76 9.25
C GLU A 142 -14.47 -10.07 8.58
N GLY A 143 -15.10 -9.11 9.26
CA GLY A 143 -16.24 -8.39 8.72
C GLY A 143 -15.90 -7.46 7.56
N ALA A 144 -14.78 -6.76 7.62
CA ALA A 144 -14.36 -5.84 6.57
C ALA A 144 -13.98 -6.56 5.27
N LEU A 145 -13.23 -7.65 5.35
CA LEU A 145 -12.81 -8.41 4.17
C LEU A 145 -13.98 -9.13 3.49
N GLU A 146 -14.97 -9.61 4.26
CA GLU A 146 -16.21 -10.14 3.72
C GLU A 146 -16.99 -9.08 2.94
N GLN A 147 -17.12 -7.85 3.48
CA GLN A 147 -17.77 -6.74 2.78
C GLN A 147 -17.01 -6.30 1.52
N LEU A 148 -15.70 -6.47 1.50
CA LEU A 148 -14.86 -6.20 0.33
C LEU A 148 -14.89 -7.33 -0.71
N GLY A 149 -15.63 -8.41 -0.45
CA GLY A 149 -15.88 -9.49 -1.39
C GLY A 149 -14.88 -10.65 -1.33
N LEU A 150 -14.02 -10.73 -0.32
CA LEU A 150 -13.12 -11.86 -0.15
C LEU A 150 -13.88 -13.08 0.37
N THR A 151 -13.51 -14.25 -0.14
CA THR A 151 -13.96 -15.53 0.43
C THR A 151 -13.36 -15.75 1.81
N ARG A 152 -13.97 -16.63 2.61
CA ARG A 152 -13.44 -16.96 3.94
C ARG A 152 -12.01 -17.50 3.89
N ARG A 153 -11.66 -18.25 2.85
CA ARG A 153 -10.30 -18.76 2.64
C ARG A 153 -9.29 -17.63 2.44
N GLU A 154 -9.59 -16.69 1.56
CA GLU A 154 -8.75 -15.53 1.26
C GLU A 154 -8.61 -14.60 2.48
N ALA A 155 -9.74 -14.34 3.17
CA ALA A 155 -9.73 -13.57 4.42
C ALA A 155 -8.87 -14.23 5.50
N ASN A 156 -8.91 -15.55 5.66
CA ASN A 156 -8.04 -16.26 6.59
C ASN A 156 -6.56 -16.08 6.25
N GLU A 157 -6.17 -16.22 4.99
CA GLU A 157 -4.78 -16.05 4.56
C GLU A 157 -4.30 -14.60 4.80
N PHE A 158 -5.17 -13.62 4.57
CA PHE A 158 -4.91 -12.22 4.87
C PHE A 158 -4.73 -11.98 6.38
N ILE A 159 -5.68 -12.43 7.19
CA ILE A 159 -5.68 -12.21 8.64
C ILE A 159 -4.47 -12.90 9.30
N VAL A 160 -4.17 -14.13 8.96
CA VAL A 160 -3.03 -14.88 9.53
C VAL A 160 -1.70 -14.17 9.31
N TYR A 161 -1.56 -13.46 8.19
CA TYR A 161 -0.36 -12.68 7.91
C TYR A 161 -0.31 -11.38 8.71
N TRP A 162 -1.40 -10.60 8.72
CA TRP A 162 -1.40 -9.24 9.29
C TRP A 162 -1.66 -9.18 10.80
N LEU A 163 -2.46 -10.10 11.33
CA LEU A 163 -2.87 -10.08 12.74
C LEU A 163 -1.68 -10.04 13.73
N PRO A 164 -0.61 -10.85 13.55
CA PRO A 164 0.54 -10.81 14.47
C PRO A 164 1.24 -9.45 14.57
N HIS A 165 1.11 -8.62 13.52
CA HIS A 165 1.70 -7.29 13.48
C HIS A 165 0.83 -6.22 14.14
N MET A 166 -0.46 -6.50 14.33
CA MET A 166 -1.47 -5.50 14.72
C MET A 166 -2.09 -5.78 16.10
N GLU A 167 -2.28 -7.04 16.48
CA GLU A 167 -3.07 -7.42 17.68
C GLU A 167 -2.47 -6.92 18.99
N GLN A 168 -1.15 -6.68 19.05
CA GLN A 168 -0.45 -6.18 20.24
C GLN A 168 -0.49 -4.64 20.36
N ASN A 169 -0.93 -3.94 19.32
CA ASN A 169 -1.05 -2.49 19.37
C ASN A 169 -2.23 -2.08 20.27
N PRO A 170 -2.12 -1.00 21.05
CA PRO A 170 -3.28 -0.46 21.74
C PRO A 170 -4.40 -0.11 20.77
N TYR A 171 -4.05 0.54 19.65
CA TYR A 171 -4.93 0.89 18.55
C TYR A 171 -4.14 0.90 17.24
N SER A 172 -4.81 0.59 16.14
CA SER A 172 -4.32 0.79 14.77
C SER A 172 -5.33 1.59 13.97
N ILE A 173 -4.86 2.51 13.13
CA ILE A 173 -5.72 3.13 12.12
C ILE A 173 -5.61 2.25 10.88
N ILE A 174 -6.74 1.73 10.41
CA ILE A 174 -6.83 0.84 9.24
C ILE A 174 -7.59 1.57 8.14
N SER A 175 -6.98 1.68 6.97
CA SER A 175 -7.59 2.32 5.81
C SER A 175 -7.47 1.42 4.58
N PHE A 176 -8.58 1.14 3.91
CA PHE A 176 -8.56 0.40 2.64
C PHE A 176 -8.37 1.39 1.48
N GLN A 177 -7.26 1.24 0.75
CA GLN A 177 -6.74 2.22 -0.22
C GLN A 177 -6.75 1.63 -1.65
N THR A 178 -7.86 1.01 -2.04
CA THR A 178 -7.98 0.25 -3.29
C THR A 178 -7.62 1.08 -4.52
N ASP A 179 -8.11 2.32 -4.64
CA ASP A 179 -7.88 3.16 -5.81
C ASP A 179 -6.41 3.56 -5.94
N ALA A 180 -5.80 4.02 -4.85
CA ALA A 180 -4.38 4.39 -4.84
C ALA A 180 -3.48 3.19 -5.18
N TYR A 181 -3.80 2.03 -4.63
CA TYR A 181 -3.11 0.79 -4.92
C TYR A 181 -3.28 0.34 -6.38
N THR A 182 -4.50 0.41 -6.92
CA THR A 182 -4.79 -0.02 -8.29
C THR A 182 -4.03 0.85 -9.31
N ASN A 183 -3.92 2.14 -9.04
CA ASN A 183 -3.16 3.06 -9.88
C ASN A 183 -1.64 2.82 -9.81
N ALA A 184 -1.12 2.41 -8.65
CA ALA A 184 0.31 2.15 -8.47
C ALA A 184 0.75 0.76 -8.94
N ALA A 185 -0.18 -0.20 -8.95
CA ALA A 185 0.07 -1.61 -9.33
C ALA A 185 -1.01 -2.08 -10.31
N GLU A 186 -0.86 -1.70 -11.57
CA GLU A 186 -1.79 -2.08 -12.62
C GLU A 186 -1.63 -3.55 -12.99
N LEU A 187 -2.74 -4.27 -13.07
CA LEU A 187 -2.80 -5.65 -13.53
C LEU A 187 -3.50 -5.74 -14.88
N LYS A 188 -2.86 -6.40 -15.81
CA LYS A 188 -3.47 -6.81 -17.07
C LYS A 188 -3.60 -8.33 -17.09
N VAL A 189 -4.83 -8.80 -17.08
CA VAL A 189 -5.18 -10.23 -17.07
C VAL A 189 -5.78 -10.61 -18.43
N SER A 190 -5.32 -11.71 -19.02
CA SER A 190 -5.85 -12.21 -20.28
C SER A 190 -6.09 -13.72 -20.18
N PRO A 191 -7.31 -14.21 -20.51
CA PRO A 191 -8.47 -13.43 -20.93
C PRO A 191 -8.94 -12.46 -19.84
N GLU A 192 -9.62 -11.38 -20.25
CA GLU A 192 -10.15 -10.38 -19.31
C GLU A 192 -11.18 -11.04 -18.38
N PRO A 193 -11.04 -10.86 -17.04
CA PRO A 193 -11.97 -11.46 -16.09
C PRO A 193 -13.30 -10.68 -16.02
N ASP A 194 -14.40 -11.37 -15.80
CA ASP A 194 -15.72 -10.73 -15.59
C ASP A 194 -15.74 -9.86 -14.32
N THR A 195 -14.94 -10.22 -13.34
CA THR A 195 -14.86 -9.51 -12.04
C THR A 195 -13.41 -9.45 -11.57
N LEU A 196 -12.98 -8.26 -11.14
CA LEU A 196 -11.68 -8.03 -10.52
C LEU A 196 -11.89 -7.36 -9.15
N ILE A 197 -11.60 -8.09 -8.06
CA ILE A 197 -11.63 -7.56 -6.70
C ILE A 197 -10.18 -7.22 -6.29
N ARG A 198 -9.98 -5.99 -5.86
CA ARG A 198 -8.68 -5.50 -5.37
C ARG A 198 -8.85 -5.02 -3.92
N VAL A 199 -8.03 -5.55 -3.02
CA VAL A 199 -8.02 -5.14 -1.61
C VAL A 199 -6.61 -4.76 -1.22
N PHE A 200 -6.45 -3.57 -0.70
CA PHE A 200 -5.19 -3.08 -0.15
C PHE A 200 -5.45 -2.36 1.17
N MET A 201 -4.78 -2.79 2.22
CA MET A 201 -4.88 -2.24 3.56
C MET A 201 -3.60 -1.46 3.89
N ALA A 202 -3.76 -0.18 4.21
CA ALA A 202 -2.75 0.63 4.87
C ALA A 202 -3.10 0.75 6.37
N TRP A 203 -2.08 0.70 7.25
CA TRP A 203 -2.31 0.76 8.69
C TRP A 203 -1.09 1.28 9.46
#